data_b0691cc64c74b14a63859d826715847e
#
_entry.id   b0691cc64c74b14a63859d826715847e
#
_cell.length_a   1.000
_cell.length_b   1.000
_cell.length_c   1.000
_cell.angle_alpha   90.00
_cell.angle_beta   90.00
_cell.angle_gamma   90.00
#
_symmetry.space_group_name_H-M   'P 1'
#
loop_
_entity.id
_entity.type
_entity.pdbx_description
1 polymer ?
#
loop_
_entity_poly.entity_id
_entity_poly.type
_entity_poly.pdbx_seq_one_letter_code
_entity_poly.pdbx_strand_id
1 'polypeptide(L)' 'MSENNDELIKAQNELIGILFEIIKRLQSNNDLDAEYFQILSKKVRTETENSRLDEITNEREDNAGVVSRLLKQIESN' A
#
# COMPACT_ATOMS: atom_id res chain seq x y z
N MET A 1 11.78 -22.73 26.87
CA MET A 1 10.56 -21.96 26.56
C MET A 1 9.40 -22.89 26.24
N SER A 2 8.22 -22.50 26.59
CA SER A 2 7.03 -23.29 26.27
C SER A 2 6.63 -23.10 24.81
N GLU A 3 5.92 -24.07 24.26
CA GLU A 3 5.36 -23.97 22.91
C GLU A 3 4.50 -22.72 22.74
N ASN A 4 3.76 -22.30 23.78
CA ASN A 4 2.90 -21.12 23.74
C ASN A 4 3.70 -19.86 23.48
N ASN A 5 4.90 -19.73 24.02
CA ASN A 5 5.76 -18.57 23.76
C ASN A 5 6.25 -18.55 22.33
N ASP A 6 6.59 -19.70 21.77
CA ASP A 6 7.06 -19.81 20.39
C ASP A 6 5.93 -19.47 19.40
N GLU A 7 4.70 -19.92 19.69
CA GLU A 7 3.53 -19.59 18.89
C GLU A 7 3.22 -18.10 18.96
N LEU A 8 3.34 -17.50 20.14
CA LEU A 8 3.11 -16.07 20.31
C LEU A 8 4.14 -15.23 19.53
N ILE A 9 5.41 -15.59 19.61
CA ILE A 9 6.48 -14.92 18.88
C ILE A 9 6.22 -15.01 17.38
N LYS A 10 5.85 -16.19 16.88
CA LYS A 10 5.53 -16.39 15.48
C LYS A 10 4.36 -15.51 15.03
N ALA A 11 3.29 -15.49 15.83
CA ALA A 11 2.12 -14.66 15.54
C ALA A 11 2.48 -13.17 15.52
N GLN A 12 3.31 -12.72 16.45
CA GLN A 12 3.78 -11.33 16.48
C GLN A 12 4.62 -11.00 15.26
N ASN A 13 5.50 -11.90 14.83
CA ASN A 13 6.32 -11.69 13.64
C ASN A 13 5.47 -11.63 12.37
N GLU A 14 4.43 -12.45 12.28
CA GLU A 14 3.49 -12.39 11.16
C GLU A 14 2.75 -11.06 11.12
N LEU A 15 2.29 -10.58 12.28
CA LEU A 15 1.63 -9.29 12.39
C LEU A 15 2.56 -8.15 11.97
N ILE A 16 3.81 -8.16 12.42
CA ILE A 16 4.80 -7.16 12.04
C ILE A 16 4.99 -7.16 10.53
N GLY A 17 5.10 -8.33 9.91
CA GLY A 17 5.21 -8.46 8.46
C GLY A 17 4.04 -7.85 7.71
N ILE A 18 2.82 -8.10 8.18
CA ILE A 18 1.60 -7.53 7.61
C ILE A 18 1.63 -6.00 7.73
N LEU A 19 2.00 -5.48 8.90
CA LEU A 19 2.07 -4.04 9.12
C LEU A 19 3.11 -3.38 8.22
N PHE A 20 4.27 -4.00 8.01
CA PHE A 20 5.28 -3.49 7.09
C PHE A 20 4.75 -3.44 5.65
N GLU A 21 4.01 -4.46 5.22
CA GLU A 21 3.44 -4.47 3.87
C GLU A 21 2.41 -3.35 3.72
N ILE A 22 1.57 -3.12 4.72
CA ILE A 22 0.62 -2.00 4.73
C ILE A 22 1.37 -0.67 4.59
N ILE A 23 2.42 -0.47 5.38
CA ILE A 23 3.21 0.76 5.35
C ILE A 23 3.80 0.99 3.96
N LYS A 24 4.38 -0.04 3.35
CA LYS A 24 4.96 0.03 2.01
C LYS A 24 3.91 0.48 0.97
N ARG A 25 2.70 -0.08 1.05
CA ARG A 25 1.62 0.26 0.13
C ARG A 25 1.16 1.70 0.33
N LEU A 26 1.06 2.16 1.59
CA LEU A 26 0.69 3.54 1.89
C LEU A 26 1.76 4.53 1.44
N GLN A 27 3.04 4.20 1.62
CA GLN A 27 4.15 5.02 1.12
C GLN A 27 4.12 5.09 -0.41
N SER A 28 3.87 3.97 -1.07
CA SER A 28 3.73 3.94 -2.53
C SER A 28 2.62 4.89 -2.99
N ASN A 29 1.45 4.85 -2.33
CA ASN A 29 0.36 5.75 -2.67
C ASN A 29 0.72 7.21 -2.44
N ASN A 30 1.49 7.50 -1.41
CA ASN A 30 1.96 8.85 -1.12
C ASN A 30 2.85 9.38 -2.26
N ASP A 31 3.78 8.55 -2.74
CA ASP A 31 4.66 8.88 -3.84
C ASP A 31 3.88 9.07 -5.15
N LEU A 32 2.90 8.20 -5.38
CA LEU A 32 2.02 8.29 -6.55
C LEU A 32 1.18 9.56 -6.52
N ASP A 33 0.70 9.97 -5.35
CA ASP A 33 -0.04 11.22 -5.20
C ASP A 33 0.83 12.43 -5.55
N ALA A 34 2.08 12.45 -5.10
CA ALA A 34 3.00 13.54 -5.42
C ALA A 34 3.23 13.64 -6.92
N GLU A 35 3.46 12.52 -7.60
CA GLU A 35 3.62 12.48 -9.05
C GLU A 35 2.35 12.94 -9.76
N TYR A 36 1.19 12.50 -9.31
CA TYR A 36 -0.11 12.87 -9.87
C TYR A 36 -0.30 14.39 -9.84
N PHE A 37 -0.04 15.01 -8.69
CA PHE A 37 -0.17 16.46 -8.54
C PHE A 37 0.84 17.23 -9.39
N GLN A 38 2.06 16.73 -9.54
CA GLN A 38 3.04 17.33 -10.43
C GLN A 38 2.56 17.37 -11.88
N ILE A 39 1.99 16.28 -12.34
CA ILE A 39 1.46 16.19 -13.71
C ILE A 39 0.25 17.11 -13.86
N LEU A 40 -0.69 17.08 -12.89
CA LEU A 40 -1.88 17.93 -12.94
C LEU A 40 -1.57 19.42 -12.94
N SER A 41 -0.46 19.83 -12.32
CA SER A 41 -0.09 21.25 -12.25
C SER A 41 0.38 21.80 -13.58
N LYS A 42 0.66 20.96 -14.56
CA LYS A 42 1.08 21.40 -15.90
C LYS A 42 -0.10 21.95 -16.67
N LYS A 43 0.08 23.08 -17.33
CA LYS A 43 -0.97 23.70 -18.14
C LYS A 43 -1.30 22.88 -19.38
N VAL A 44 -0.26 22.25 -19.97
CA VAL A 44 -0.40 21.40 -21.16
C VAL A 44 0.26 20.06 -20.82
N ARG A 45 -0.49 18.99 -21.01
CA ARG A 45 -0.02 17.64 -20.76
C ARG A 45 0.07 16.85 -22.06
N THR A 46 1.12 16.03 -22.18
CA THR A 46 1.27 15.10 -23.29
C THR A 46 0.33 13.91 -23.11
N GLU A 47 0.13 13.12 -24.19
CA GLU A 47 -0.62 11.89 -24.09
C GLU A 47 0.01 10.90 -23.10
N THR A 48 1.34 10.83 -23.10
CA THR A 48 2.06 9.97 -22.14
C THR A 48 1.77 10.39 -20.71
N GLU A 49 1.75 11.70 -20.44
CA GLU A 49 1.45 12.21 -19.10
C GLU A 49 0.01 11.91 -18.70
N ASN A 50 -0.95 12.06 -19.61
CA ASN A 50 -2.35 11.71 -19.35
C ASN A 50 -2.52 10.20 -19.10
N SER A 51 -1.80 9.37 -19.86
CA SER A 51 -1.81 7.91 -19.64
C SER A 51 -1.21 7.56 -18.28
N ARG A 52 -0.17 8.30 -17.87
CA ARG A 52 0.44 8.09 -16.55
C ARG A 52 -0.54 8.40 -15.42
N LEU A 53 -1.38 9.43 -15.57
CA LEU A 53 -2.43 9.73 -14.58
C LEU A 53 -3.38 8.54 -14.38
N ASP A 54 -3.77 7.88 -15.47
CA ASP A 54 -4.63 6.69 -15.40
C ASP A 54 -3.91 5.53 -14.72
N GLU A 55 -2.64 5.30 -15.05
CA GLU A 55 -1.81 4.28 -14.39
C GLU A 55 -1.71 4.52 -12.90
N ILE A 56 -1.47 5.76 -12.49
CA ILE A 56 -1.38 6.12 -11.08
C ILE A 56 -2.68 5.81 -10.35
N THR A 57 -3.81 6.15 -10.93
CA THR A 57 -5.13 5.85 -10.35
C THR A 57 -5.30 4.36 -10.14
N ASN A 58 -4.93 3.54 -11.14
CA ASN A 58 -5.03 2.09 -11.04
C ASN A 58 -4.10 1.52 -9.98
N GLU A 59 -2.84 1.99 -9.93
CA GLU A 59 -1.88 1.53 -8.93
C GLU A 59 -2.34 1.88 -7.51
N ARG A 60 -2.91 3.08 -7.32
CA ARG A 60 -3.45 3.50 -6.02
C ARG A 60 -4.60 2.61 -5.59
N GLU A 61 -5.49 2.26 -6.49
CA GLU A 61 -6.60 1.36 -6.20
C GLU A 61 -6.09 -0.03 -5.82
N ASP A 62 -5.10 -0.55 -6.54
CA ASP A 62 -4.49 -1.84 -6.23
C ASP A 62 -3.87 -1.82 -4.83
N ASN A 63 -3.12 -0.78 -4.50
CA ASN A 63 -2.52 -0.64 -3.17
C ASN A 63 -3.58 -0.56 -2.08
N ALA A 64 -4.65 0.21 -2.32
CA ALA A 64 -5.75 0.33 -1.36
C ALA A 64 -6.45 -1.02 -1.15
N GLY A 65 -6.61 -1.81 -2.21
CA GLY A 65 -7.19 -3.15 -2.13
C GLY A 65 -6.34 -4.10 -1.30
N VAL A 66 -5.02 -4.05 -1.48
CA VAL A 66 -4.08 -4.85 -0.68
C VAL A 66 -4.15 -4.44 0.80
N VAL A 67 -4.13 -3.15 1.09
CA VAL A 67 -4.22 -2.65 2.46
C VAL A 67 -5.52 -3.11 3.11
N SER A 68 -6.65 -3.00 2.40
CA SER A 68 -7.94 -3.42 2.92
C SER A 68 -7.96 -4.92 3.28
N ARG A 69 -7.40 -5.78 2.41
CA ARG A 69 -7.32 -7.22 2.67
C ARG A 69 -6.44 -7.53 3.87
N LEU A 70 -5.31 -6.83 3.99
CA LEU A 70 -4.37 -7.05 5.09
C LEU A 70 -4.97 -6.59 6.42
N LEU A 71 -5.70 -5.47 6.43
CA LEU A 71 -6.41 -5.01 7.63
C LEU A 71 -7.48 -6.01 8.07
N LYS A 72 -8.23 -6.57 7.14
CA LYS A 72 -9.21 -7.62 7.46
C LYS A 72 -8.55 -8.86 8.05
N GLN A 73 -7.37 -9.22 7.53
CA GLN A 73 -6.60 -10.35 8.06
C GLN A 73 -6.20 -10.10 9.52
N ILE A 74 -5.78 -8.89 9.86
CA ILE A 74 -5.46 -8.51 11.24
C ILE A 74 -6.70 -8.59 12.11
N GLU A 75 -7.83 -8.04 11.65
CA GLU A 75 -9.09 -8.02 12.40
C GLU A 75 -9.64 -9.42 12.66
N SER A 76 -9.42 -10.36 11.76
CA SER A 76 -9.94 -11.72 11.91
C SER A 76 -9.09 -12.60 12.82
N ASN A 77 -7.93 -12.16 13.20
CA ASN A 77 -7.05 -12.86 14.14
C ASN A 77 -7.29 -12.35 15.57
#